data_afce21d4fbc1cb25bad7253b276376bf
#
_entry.id   afce21d4fbc1cb25bad7253b276376bf
#
_cell.length_a   1.000
_cell.length_b   1.000
_cell.length_c   1.000
_cell.angle_alpha   90.00
_cell.angle_beta   90.00
_cell.angle_gamma   90.00
#
_symmetry.space_group_name_H-M   'P 1'
#
loop_
_entity.id
_entity.type
_entity.pdbx_description
1 polymer ?
#
loop_
_entity_poly.entity_id
_entity_poly.type
_entity_poly.pdbx_seq_one_letter_code
_entity_poly.pdbx_strand_id
1 'polypeptide(L)'
;MRTLYPLLASLLLAPVYASDTQDIEPEQNITQWHAVYQTTLRSNPDSALSMLQDRYHTAKSHSEKLYVSGLIYEYMSNIKQPYYGSSQVLNNNFAQLESEYILALNERKHGSYDASVNSFSSLRQKMKQTSDSEGKALMNYQLCYTLNQQGRYHKANFYCSSLESHLSQQHQENFPIDLALRVVANNYNYRGDYEKALSLYRKLLANMSAQSDPSGIYNDVGNLLAELGQFEQSEQYLIQALLARQDEGTPLKVAQVEHSLGAMYKKSKEFDKAINHYQNALTILNQLQYPYGQGLSYLGLSAVLAESGQLDTAVDYIRKALDIAETYENTHLETEGHLAAGFAYLKNHATEKSIAHGKVALTLAINNSRPLLQAQAQLLLSKAYQAQGDYKLALEHHEAYSDIELANRDASNIKALEALDLTKKEYEYDLQVARLNNEKSLNQHQFEKLTDQKRTYNFVVSCLLVLLILALILQRQTRQKAKIDSLTCALNRAAIIETIKGQTSKADEDFRYVLALIDLDDFKTINDQYGHPTGDLVLQQVCQVLKAKLNKGEY
;
A
#
# COMPACT_ATOMS: atom_id res chain seq x y z
N MET A 1 -34.80 -3.83 -26.33
CA MET A 1 -33.89 -3.60 -25.21
C MET A 1 -33.28 -2.19 -25.31
N ARG A 2 -34.06 -1.14 -25.15
CA ARG A 2 -33.60 0.25 -25.32
C ARG A 2 -34.22 1.26 -24.33
N THR A 3 -34.66 0.83 -23.14
CA THR A 3 -35.40 1.73 -22.22
C THR A 3 -35.06 1.61 -20.75
N LEU A 4 -33.86 1.10 -20.37
CA LEU A 4 -33.47 0.95 -18.96
C LEU A 4 -32.25 1.82 -18.53
N TYR A 5 -31.72 2.68 -19.39
CA TYR A 5 -30.47 3.41 -19.14
C TYR A 5 -30.57 4.84 -18.56
N PRO A 6 -31.71 5.52 -18.48
CA PRO A 6 -31.74 6.83 -17.83
C PRO A 6 -31.89 6.79 -16.30
N LEU A 7 -32.22 5.65 -15.69
CA LEU A 7 -32.48 5.57 -14.24
C LEU A 7 -31.23 5.41 -13.37
N LEU A 8 -30.10 4.91 -13.91
CA LEU A 8 -28.88 4.72 -13.14
C LEU A 8 -28.05 6.01 -12.95
N ALA A 9 -28.15 6.95 -13.89
CA ALA A 9 -27.49 8.25 -13.75
C ALA A 9 -28.15 9.16 -12.69
N SER A 10 -29.45 8.99 -12.44
CA SER A 10 -30.17 9.73 -11.40
C SER A 10 -30.00 9.14 -9.99
N LEU A 11 -29.59 7.88 -9.88
CA LEU A 11 -29.26 7.25 -8.58
C LEU A 11 -27.91 7.72 -8.00
N LEU A 12 -27.03 8.31 -8.82
CA LEU A 12 -25.77 8.89 -8.37
C LEU A 12 -25.92 10.24 -7.66
N LEU A 13 -27.12 10.84 -7.65
CA LEU A 13 -27.39 12.15 -7.05
C LEU A 13 -28.29 12.11 -5.80
N ALA A 14 -28.72 10.93 -5.36
CA ALA A 14 -29.46 10.83 -4.10
C ALA A 14 -28.50 10.82 -2.90
N PRO A 15 -28.68 11.69 -1.89
CA PRO A 15 -27.86 11.63 -0.69
C PRO A 15 -28.18 10.32 0.05
N VAL A 16 -27.24 9.39 0.06
CA VAL A 16 -27.27 8.21 0.93
C VAL A 16 -27.02 8.73 2.35
N TYR A 17 -27.99 8.62 3.21
CA TYR A 17 -27.85 8.90 4.63
C TYR A 17 -26.76 7.98 5.21
N ALA A 18 -25.72 8.62 5.75
CA ALA A 18 -24.54 8.02 6.31
C ALA A 18 -24.85 7.15 7.52
N SER A 19 -24.27 5.95 7.54
CA SER A 19 -23.93 5.25 8.75
C SER A 19 -22.40 5.23 8.83
N ASP A 20 -21.85 5.86 9.87
CA ASP A 20 -20.45 5.82 10.31
C ASP A 20 -19.36 6.12 9.26
N THR A 21 -19.46 7.26 8.59
CA THR A 21 -18.27 7.90 8.03
C THR A 21 -17.61 8.71 9.15
N GLN A 22 -16.34 8.44 9.45
CA GLN A 22 -15.54 9.43 10.17
C GLN A 22 -15.73 10.77 9.45
N ASP A 23 -16.23 11.77 10.15
CA ASP A 23 -16.36 13.15 9.67
C ASP A 23 -14.96 13.60 9.22
N ILE A 24 -14.70 13.51 7.92
CA ILE A 24 -13.50 14.07 7.31
C ILE A 24 -13.77 15.56 7.24
N GLU A 25 -13.18 16.33 8.15
CA GLU A 25 -13.31 17.78 8.19
C GLU A 25 -13.05 18.38 6.80
N PRO A 26 -13.92 19.30 6.31
CA PRO A 26 -13.80 19.87 4.97
C PRO A 26 -12.54 20.74 4.75
N GLU A 27 -11.67 20.88 5.72
CA GLU A 27 -10.40 21.62 5.68
C GLU A 27 -9.16 20.75 5.40
N GLN A 28 -9.32 19.43 5.21
CA GLN A 28 -8.14 18.62 4.88
C GLN A 28 -7.56 19.03 3.52
N ASN A 29 -6.24 19.29 3.54
CA ASN A 29 -5.41 19.47 2.35
C ASN A 29 -5.63 18.30 1.37
N ILE A 30 -5.75 18.62 0.06
CA ILE A 30 -6.04 17.65 -0.99
C ILE A 30 -5.01 16.49 -1.06
N THR A 31 -3.75 16.75 -0.73
CA THR A 31 -2.69 15.73 -0.68
C THR A 31 -2.96 14.71 0.44
N GLN A 32 -3.31 15.18 1.63
CA GLN A 32 -3.66 14.29 2.76
C GLN A 32 -4.97 13.55 2.49
N TRP A 33 -5.99 14.27 1.99
CA TRP A 33 -7.25 13.66 1.60
C TRP A 33 -7.06 12.57 0.55
N HIS A 34 -6.20 12.80 -0.46
CA HIS A 34 -5.91 11.81 -1.48
C HIS A 34 -5.27 10.55 -0.89
N ALA A 35 -4.37 10.67 0.08
CA ALA A 35 -3.76 9.54 0.77
C ALA A 35 -4.82 8.69 1.52
N VAL A 36 -5.76 9.35 2.23
CA VAL A 36 -6.89 8.69 2.90
C VAL A 36 -7.80 8.01 1.88
N TYR A 37 -8.15 8.71 0.78
CA TYR A 37 -8.92 8.13 -0.33
C TYR A 37 -8.27 6.86 -0.88
N GLN A 38 -6.98 6.87 -1.15
CA GLN A 38 -6.25 5.70 -1.64
C GLN A 38 -6.29 4.52 -0.65
N THR A 39 -6.21 4.79 0.64
CA THR A 39 -6.34 3.76 1.69
C THR A 39 -7.76 3.20 1.75
N THR A 40 -8.77 4.09 1.69
CA THR A 40 -10.19 3.69 1.70
C THR A 40 -10.55 2.90 0.44
N LEU A 41 -10.04 3.30 -0.73
CA LEU A 41 -10.28 2.58 -1.99
C LEU A 41 -9.85 1.11 -1.92
N ARG A 42 -8.82 0.80 -1.15
CA ARG A 42 -8.31 -0.57 -0.96
C ARG A 42 -9.16 -1.38 0.00
N SER A 43 -9.59 -0.76 1.11
CA SER A 43 -10.33 -1.44 2.18
C SER A 43 -11.83 -1.49 1.94
N ASN A 44 -12.40 -0.45 1.36
CA ASN A 44 -13.84 -0.30 1.11
C ASN A 44 -14.09 0.57 -0.13
N PRO A 45 -14.17 -0.03 -1.33
CA PRO A 45 -14.38 0.72 -2.59
C PRO A 45 -15.66 1.55 -2.60
N ASP A 46 -16.75 1.09 -1.99
CA ASP A 46 -18.02 1.82 -1.97
C ASP A 46 -17.91 3.11 -1.13
N SER A 47 -17.24 3.03 0.01
CA SER A 47 -16.94 4.22 0.82
C SER A 47 -16.01 5.19 0.08
N ALA A 48 -15.05 4.67 -0.69
CA ALA A 48 -14.17 5.49 -1.51
C ALA A 48 -14.94 6.26 -2.60
N LEU A 49 -15.96 5.65 -3.21
CA LEU A 49 -16.82 6.34 -4.17
C LEU A 49 -17.61 7.47 -3.49
N SER A 50 -18.16 7.23 -2.31
CA SER A 50 -18.84 8.28 -1.52
C SER A 50 -17.89 9.43 -1.20
N MET A 51 -16.65 9.15 -0.79
CA MET A 51 -15.63 10.18 -0.55
C MET A 51 -15.34 11.03 -1.80
N LEU A 52 -15.29 10.41 -2.98
CA LEU A 52 -15.10 11.13 -4.24
C LEU A 52 -16.29 12.06 -4.53
N GLN A 53 -17.51 11.59 -4.34
CA GLN A 53 -18.74 12.36 -4.56
C GLN A 53 -18.82 13.54 -3.59
N ASP A 54 -18.59 13.32 -2.29
CA ASP A 54 -18.59 14.34 -1.27
C ASP A 54 -17.52 15.41 -1.55
N ARG A 55 -16.30 14.99 -1.88
CA ARG A 55 -15.21 15.93 -2.23
C ARG A 55 -15.53 16.73 -3.49
N TYR A 56 -16.12 16.09 -4.51
CA TYR A 56 -16.54 16.79 -5.71
C TYR A 56 -17.59 17.86 -5.43
N HIS A 57 -18.56 17.59 -4.56
CA HIS A 57 -19.60 18.54 -4.18
C HIS A 57 -19.08 19.67 -3.29
N THR A 58 -18.14 19.38 -2.40
CA THR A 58 -17.58 20.38 -1.46
C THR A 58 -16.42 21.18 -2.03
N ALA A 59 -15.80 20.73 -3.13
CA ALA A 59 -14.69 21.41 -3.77
C ALA A 59 -15.07 22.85 -4.19
N LYS A 60 -14.23 23.81 -3.78
CA LYS A 60 -14.48 25.25 -3.99
C LYS A 60 -13.93 25.77 -5.33
N SER A 61 -12.93 25.10 -5.90
CA SER A 61 -12.29 25.50 -7.16
C SER A 61 -12.66 24.57 -8.31
N HIS A 62 -12.65 25.11 -9.54
CA HIS A 62 -12.85 24.31 -10.75
C HIS A 62 -11.73 23.30 -10.95
N SER A 63 -10.50 23.64 -10.63
CA SER A 63 -9.33 22.77 -10.75
C SER A 63 -9.41 21.56 -9.82
N GLU A 64 -9.84 21.75 -8.58
CA GLU A 64 -10.07 20.65 -7.64
C GLU A 64 -11.22 19.75 -8.11
N LYS A 65 -12.33 20.33 -8.58
CA LYS A 65 -13.45 19.55 -9.16
C LYS A 65 -13.00 18.72 -10.37
N LEU A 66 -12.19 19.28 -11.27
CA LEU A 66 -11.65 18.55 -12.42
C LEU A 66 -10.75 17.41 -11.95
N TYR A 67 -9.88 17.64 -10.97
CA TYR A 67 -9.02 16.61 -10.43
C TYR A 67 -9.83 15.44 -9.84
N VAL A 68 -10.82 15.76 -8.98
CA VAL A 68 -11.69 14.73 -8.38
C VAL A 68 -12.54 14.02 -9.43
N SER A 69 -13.04 14.73 -10.45
CA SER A 69 -13.74 14.15 -11.59
C SER A 69 -12.86 13.14 -12.35
N GLY A 70 -11.56 13.43 -12.48
CA GLY A 70 -10.60 12.48 -13.03
C GLY A 70 -10.47 11.20 -12.20
N LEU A 71 -10.49 11.31 -10.86
CA LEU A 71 -10.48 10.14 -9.97
C LEU A 71 -11.80 9.34 -10.06
N ILE A 72 -12.95 10.02 -10.21
CA ILE A 72 -14.24 9.36 -10.45
C ILE A 72 -14.19 8.60 -11.78
N TYR A 73 -13.64 9.22 -12.84
CA TYR A 73 -13.43 8.56 -14.13
C TYR A 73 -12.57 7.29 -13.99
N GLU A 74 -11.46 7.35 -13.25
CA GLU A 74 -10.59 6.19 -13.00
C GLU A 74 -11.34 5.09 -12.25
N TYR A 75 -12.06 5.45 -11.20
CA TYR A 75 -12.88 4.51 -10.42
C TYR A 75 -13.93 3.82 -11.30
N MET A 76 -14.75 4.59 -12.01
CA MET A 76 -15.82 4.07 -12.88
C MET A 76 -15.26 3.21 -14.02
N SER A 77 -14.14 3.60 -14.58
CA SER A 77 -13.45 2.83 -15.61
C SER A 77 -12.95 1.48 -15.10
N ASN A 78 -12.48 1.39 -13.86
CA ASN A 78 -12.04 0.13 -13.25
C ASN A 78 -13.20 -0.86 -13.03
N ILE A 79 -14.39 -0.37 -12.73
CA ILE A 79 -15.62 -1.19 -12.64
C ILE A 79 -16.33 -1.33 -14.00
N LYS A 80 -15.68 -0.93 -15.10
CA LYS A 80 -16.19 -1.00 -16.48
C LYS A 80 -17.50 -0.24 -16.68
N GLN A 81 -17.69 0.87 -15.97
CA GLN A 81 -18.83 1.77 -16.13
C GLN A 81 -18.40 3.05 -16.86
N PRO A 82 -19.22 3.54 -17.81
CA PRO A 82 -18.92 4.79 -18.50
C PRO A 82 -19.10 5.99 -17.57
N TYR A 83 -18.21 6.98 -17.69
CA TYR A 83 -18.32 8.27 -17.01
C TYR A 83 -17.88 9.38 -17.96
N TYR A 84 -18.72 10.42 -18.11
CA TYR A 84 -18.52 11.54 -19.03
C TYR A 84 -18.53 12.91 -18.33
N GLY A 85 -18.49 12.92 -17.00
CA GLY A 85 -18.66 14.10 -16.16
C GLY A 85 -19.98 14.08 -15.40
N SER A 86 -20.08 14.93 -14.38
CA SER A 86 -21.21 14.95 -13.43
C SER A 86 -22.44 15.69 -13.96
N SER A 87 -22.32 16.53 -14.99
CA SER A 87 -23.37 17.42 -15.44
C SER A 87 -23.94 17.00 -16.79
N GLN A 88 -25.21 16.55 -16.77
CA GLN A 88 -26.03 16.35 -17.97
C GLN A 88 -26.65 17.66 -18.52
N VAL A 89 -26.44 18.77 -17.83
CA VAL A 89 -27.03 20.07 -18.21
C VAL A 89 -26.06 20.81 -19.14
N LEU A 90 -26.30 20.74 -20.43
CA LEU A 90 -25.46 21.18 -21.55
C LEU A 90 -25.14 22.70 -21.62
N ASN A 91 -25.53 23.52 -20.67
CA ASN A 91 -25.36 24.98 -20.72
C ASN A 91 -24.43 25.59 -19.65
N ASN A 92 -23.63 24.77 -18.96
CA ASN A 92 -22.67 25.27 -17.98
C ASN A 92 -21.24 25.18 -18.54
N ASN A 93 -20.49 26.29 -18.56
CA ASN A 93 -19.11 26.34 -19.02
C ASN A 93 -18.21 25.31 -18.30
N PHE A 94 -18.47 25.02 -17.01
CA PHE A 94 -17.72 24.02 -16.25
C PHE A 94 -18.01 22.60 -16.74
N ALA A 95 -19.26 22.24 -17.05
CA ALA A 95 -19.63 20.92 -17.55
C ALA A 95 -18.92 20.59 -18.88
N GLN A 96 -18.76 21.62 -19.74
CA GLN A 96 -18.01 21.46 -20.97
C GLN A 96 -16.52 21.21 -20.69
N LEU A 97 -15.90 21.98 -19.77
CA LEU A 97 -14.49 21.78 -19.38
C LEU A 97 -14.27 20.39 -18.76
N GLU A 98 -15.19 19.93 -17.92
CA GLU A 98 -15.14 18.61 -17.29
C GLU A 98 -15.23 17.50 -18.33
N SER A 99 -16.19 17.58 -19.26
CA SER A 99 -16.35 16.59 -20.33
C SER A 99 -15.10 16.51 -21.23
N GLU A 100 -14.53 17.64 -21.61
CA GLU A 100 -13.28 17.70 -22.39
C GLU A 100 -12.09 17.13 -21.60
N TYR A 101 -12.03 17.36 -20.28
CA TYR A 101 -11.01 16.82 -19.41
C TYR A 101 -11.09 15.29 -19.30
N ILE A 102 -12.31 14.76 -19.10
CA ILE A 102 -12.56 13.31 -19.07
C ILE A 102 -12.24 12.68 -20.44
N LEU A 103 -12.60 13.33 -21.55
CA LEU A 103 -12.23 12.87 -22.88
C LEU A 103 -10.71 12.76 -23.04
N ALA A 104 -9.95 13.77 -22.61
CA ALA A 104 -8.49 13.76 -22.67
C ALA A 104 -7.87 12.62 -21.84
N LEU A 105 -8.43 12.33 -20.66
CA LEU A 105 -8.03 11.18 -19.84
C LEU A 105 -8.34 9.85 -20.52
N ASN A 106 -9.50 9.75 -21.16
CA ASN A 106 -9.92 8.56 -21.91
C ASN A 106 -9.02 8.30 -23.12
N GLU A 107 -8.70 9.35 -23.89
CA GLU A 107 -7.75 9.27 -25.02
C GLU A 107 -6.38 8.74 -24.55
N ARG A 108 -5.86 9.26 -23.44
CA ARG A 108 -4.60 8.78 -22.83
C ARG A 108 -4.69 7.30 -22.44
N LYS A 109 -5.78 6.89 -21.79
CA LYS A 109 -5.97 5.52 -21.33
C LYS A 109 -5.98 4.51 -22.47
N HIS A 110 -6.49 4.91 -23.64
CA HIS A 110 -6.53 4.08 -24.86
C HIS A 110 -5.29 4.25 -25.75
N GLY A 111 -4.25 4.93 -25.27
CA GLY A 111 -2.99 5.10 -26.00
C GLY A 111 -3.01 6.16 -27.11
N SER A 112 -4.11 6.90 -27.28
CA SER A 112 -4.25 8.01 -28.24
C SER A 112 -3.56 9.27 -27.70
N TYR A 113 -2.24 9.18 -27.44
CA TYR A 113 -1.49 10.22 -26.73
C TYR A 113 -1.49 11.57 -27.42
N ASP A 114 -1.40 11.61 -28.76
CA ASP A 114 -1.41 12.88 -29.49
C ASP A 114 -2.75 13.60 -29.38
N ALA A 115 -3.87 12.87 -29.43
CA ALA A 115 -5.20 13.42 -29.19
C ALA A 115 -5.30 13.97 -27.76
N SER A 116 -4.90 13.18 -26.76
CA SER A 116 -4.89 13.57 -25.35
C SER A 116 -4.04 14.84 -25.10
N VAL A 117 -2.84 14.92 -25.70
CA VAL A 117 -1.98 16.11 -25.60
C VAL A 117 -2.66 17.34 -26.22
N ASN A 118 -3.33 17.20 -27.34
CA ASN A 118 -4.06 18.29 -28.00
C ASN A 118 -5.24 18.75 -27.13
N SER A 119 -6.02 17.80 -26.59
CA SER A 119 -7.15 18.09 -25.69
C SER A 119 -6.70 18.80 -24.42
N PHE A 120 -5.66 18.33 -23.72
CA PHE A 120 -5.11 19.01 -22.54
C PHE A 120 -4.48 20.37 -22.89
N SER A 121 -3.86 20.53 -24.06
CA SER A 121 -3.30 21.81 -24.50
C SER A 121 -4.40 22.84 -24.75
N SER A 122 -5.52 22.43 -25.35
CA SER A 122 -6.71 23.26 -25.52
C SER A 122 -7.29 23.72 -24.17
N LEU A 123 -7.47 22.79 -23.24
CA LEU A 123 -7.93 23.08 -21.89
C LEU A 123 -7.00 24.06 -21.17
N ARG A 124 -5.68 23.84 -21.26
CA ARG A 124 -4.67 24.74 -20.70
C ARG A 124 -4.78 26.17 -21.26
N GLN A 125 -5.08 26.30 -22.55
CA GLN A 125 -5.28 27.62 -23.18
C GLN A 125 -6.55 28.30 -22.66
N LYS A 126 -7.66 27.56 -22.47
CA LYS A 126 -8.90 28.08 -21.86
C LYS A 126 -8.64 28.56 -20.43
N MET A 127 -7.91 27.79 -19.59
CA MET A 127 -7.52 28.20 -18.23
C MET A 127 -6.66 29.46 -18.23
N LYS A 128 -5.77 29.64 -19.21
CA LYS A 128 -4.98 30.86 -19.36
C LYS A 128 -5.86 32.09 -19.67
N GLN A 129 -6.89 31.93 -20.49
CA GLN A 129 -7.82 33.01 -20.84
C GLN A 129 -8.67 33.46 -19.65
N THR A 130 -9.00 32.57 -18.74
CA THR A 130 -9.77 32.84 -17.51
C THR A 130 -8.90 33.24 -16.32
N SER A 131 -7.58 33.36 -16.50
CA SER A 131 -6.60 33.62 -15.41
C SER A 131 -6.62 32.59 -14.28
N ASP A 132 -7.10 31.38 -14.56
CA ASP A 132 -7.09 30.26 -13.61
C ASP A 132 -5.69 29.63 -13.58
N SER A 133 -4.87 30.06 -12.61
CA SER A 133 -3.51 29.58 -12.41
C SER A 133 -3.46 28.11 -11.97
N GLU A 134 -4.40 27.70 -11.13
CA GLU A 134 -4.47 26.36 -10.57
C GLU A 134 -4.94 25.35 -11.63
N GLY A 135 -5.97 25.71 -12.42
CA GLY A 135 -6.40 24.91 -13.54
C GLY A 135 -5.30 24.75 -14.59
N LYS A 136 -4.54 25.82 -14.85
CA LYS A 136 -3.36 25.74 -15.74
C LYS A 136 -2.27 24.82 -15.17
N ALA A 137 -2.04 24.83 -13.86
CA ALA A 137 -1.08 23.92 -13.21
C ALA A 137 -1.53 22.45 -13.31
N LEU A 138 -2.82 22.16 -13.11
CA LEU A 138 -3.40 20.84 -13.32
C LEU A 138 -3.21 20.37 -14.77
N MET A 139 -3.44 21.24 -15.75
CA MET A 139 -3.20 20.88 -17.16
C MET A 139 -1.71 20.67 -17.46
N ASN A 140 -0.80 21.47 -16.84
CA ASN A 140 0.64 21.22 -16.95
C ASN A 140 1.03 19.86 -16.36
N TYR A 141 0.43 19.45 -15.23
CA TYR A 141 0.62 18.11 -14.65
C TYR A 141 0.19 17.02 -15.64
N GLN A 142 -0.99 17.13 -16.21
CA GLN A 142 -1.50 16.14 -17.18
C GLN A 142 -0.65 16.08 -18.45
N LEU A 143 -0.20 17.23 -18.97
CA LEU A 143 0.66 17.30 -20.16
C LEU A 143 2.05 16.75 -19.89
N CYS A 144 2.67 17.11 -18.73
CA CYS A 144 3.94 16.55 -18.29
C CYS A 144 3.86 15.02 -18.19
N TYR A 145 2.81 14.49 -17.54
CA TYR A 145 2.59 13.07 -17.39
C TYR A 145 2.36 12.35 -18.74
N THR A 146 1.45 12.87 -19.57
CA THR A 146 1.10 12.26 -20.87
C THR A 146 2.30 12.21 -21.83
N LEU A 147 3.05 13.31 -21.92
CA LEU A 147 4.24 13.38 -22.77
C LEU A 147 5.38 12.50 -22.25
N ASN A 148 5.53 12.35 -20.93
CA ASN A 148 6.46 11.39 -20.34
C ASN A 148 6.09 9.95 -20.73
N GLN A 149 4.80 9.58 -20.67
CA GLN A 149 4.34 8.26 -21.10
C GLN A 149 4.57 8.02 -22.60
N GLN A 150 4.46 9.07 -23.41
CA GLN A 150 4.72 8.99 -24.86
C GLN A 150 6.22 8.90 -25.20
N GLY A 151 7.12 9.14 -24.22
CA GLY A 151 8.57 9.22 -24.46
C GLY A 151 9.05 10.55 -25.05
N ARG A 152 8.21 11.59 -25.06
CA ARG A 152 8.55 12.94 -25.55
C ARG A 152 9.06 13.83 -24.43
N TYR A 153 10.10 13.41 -23.77
CA TYR A 153 10.60 13.99 -22.52
C TYR A 153 11.00 15.46 -22.63
N HIS A 154 11.62 15.88 -23.74
CA HIS A 154 11.98 17.28 -23.98
C HIS A 154 10.77 18.18 -24.14
N LYS A 155 9.75 17.70 -24.86
CA LYS A 155 8.48 18.44 -25.00
C LYS A 155 7.74 18.51 -23.66
N ALA A 156 7.80 17.44 -22.87
CA ALA A 156 7.25 17.38 -21.51
C ALA A 156 7.92 18.41 -20.59
N ASN A 157 9.23 18.63 -20.72
CA ASN A 157 10.00 19.51 -19.85
C ASN A 157 9.44 20.92 -19.74
N PHE A 158 8.90 21.47 -20.82
CA PHE A 158 8.27 22.80 -20.77
C PHE A 158 7.11 22.84 -19.77
N TYR A 159 6.29 21.81 -19.77
CA TYR A 159 5.14 21.71 -18.86
C TYR A 159 5.56 21.31 -17.44
N CYS A 160 6.54 20.40 -17.31
CA CYS A 160 7.08 19.94 -16.04
C CYS A 160 7.78 21.10 -15.29
N SER A 161 8.62 21.89 -15.96
CA SER A 161 9.28 23.06 -15.36
C SER A 161 8.29 24.16 -14.99
N SER A 162 7.24 24.38 -15.81
CA SER A 162 6.18 25.32 -15.46
C SER A 162 5.36 24.85 -14.25
N LEU A 163 5.15 23.55 -14.12
CA LEU A 163 4.51 22.93 -12.97
C LEU A 163 5.37 23.07 -11.71
N GLU A 164 6.66 22.72 -11.79
CA GLU A 164 7.61 22.84 -10.68
C GLU A 164 7.70 24.27 -10.15
N SER A 165 7.78 25.25 -11.07
CA SER A 165 7.79 26.67 -10.75
C SER A 165 6.52 27.11 -10.01
N HIS A 166 5.36 26.58 -10.41
CA HIS A 166 4.08 26.84 -9.75
C HIS A 166 4.06 26.23 -8.34
N LEU A 167 4.46 24.96 -8.20
CA LEU A 167 4.47 24.22 -6.93
C LEU A 167 5.51 24.77 -5.93
N SER A 168 6.53 25.53 -6.38
CA SER A 168 7.51 26.18 -5.50
C SER A 168 6.96 27.45 -4.82
N GLN A 169 5.86 28.00 -5.31
CA GLN A 169 5.17 29.14 -4.74
C GLN A 169 4.11 28.64 -3.74
N GLN A 170 3.83 29.40 -2.68
CA GLN A 170 2.77 29.04 -1.73
C GLN A 170 1.40 29.32 -2.35
N HIS A 171 0.75 28.29 -2.85
CA HIS A 171 -0.61 28.34 -3.41
C HIS A 171 -1.53 27.38 -2.64
N GLN A 172 -2.84 27.58 -2.82
CA GLN A 172 -3.84 26.64 -2.35
C GLN A 172 -3.71 25.34 -3.17
N GLU A 173 -3.56 24.20 -2.49
CA GLU A 173 -3.43 22.89 -3.14
C GLU A 173 -4.79 22.43 -3.69
N ASN A 174 -4.92 22.31 -5.01
CA ASN A 174 -6.11 21.82 -5.69
C ASN A 174 -5.94 20.41 -6.29
N PHE A 175 -4.75 19.86 -6.22
CA PHE A 175 -4.39 18.47 -6.55
C PHE A 175 -3.13 18.08 -5.77
N PRO A 176 -2.85 16.77 -5.55
CA PRO A 176 -1.73 16.34 -4.72
C PRO A 176 -0.37 16.79 -5.26
N ILE A 177 0.36 17.51 -4.43
CA ILE A 177 1.69 18.05 -4.77
C ILE A 177 2.72 16.91 -4.95
N ASP A 178 2.65 15.89 -4.12
CA ASP A 178 3.54 14.73 -4.17
C ASP A 178 3.47 14.00 -5.51
N LEU A 179 2.27 13.76 -6.03
CA LEU A 179 2.08 13.16 -7.34
C LEU A 179 2.63 14.05 -8.46
N ALA A 180 2.39 15.35 -8.36
CA ALA A 180 2.86 16.31 -9.34
C ALA A 180 4.39 16.40 -9.37
N LEU A 181 5.03 16.52 -8.21
CA LEU A 181 6.49 16.54 -8.10
C LEU A 181 7.14 15.23 -8.53
N ARG A 182 6.49 14.08 -8.27
CA ARG A 182 6.97 12.79 -8.75
C ARG A 182 6.99 12.73 -10.27
N VAL A 183 5.97 13.25 -10.96
CA VAL A 183 5.94 13.31 -12.43
C VAL A 183 7.04 14.21 -12.97
N VAL A 184 7.34 15.32 -12.30
CA VAL A 184 8.47 16.19 -12.64
C VAL A 184 9.82 15.48 -12.44
N ALA A 185 10.00 14.78 -11.30
CA ALA A 185 11.19 14.00 -11.02
C ALA A 185 11.42 12.90 -12.08
N ASN A 186 10.34 12.21 -12.48
CA ASN A 186 10.39 11.21 -13.56
C ASN A 186 10.82 11.84 -14.89
N ASN A 187 10.37 13.07 -15.22
CA ASN A 187 10.83 13.77 -16.42
C ASN A 187 12.33 14.05 -16.37
N TYR A 188 12.86 14.54 -15.25
CA TYR A 188 14.31 14.72 -15.09
C TYR A 188 15.06 13.41 -15.24
N ASN A 189 14.57 12.32 -14.63
CA ASN A 189 15.16 11.00 -14.77
C ASN A 189 15.22 10.54 -16.24
N TYR A 190 14.10 10.63 -16.96
CA TYR A 190 14.02 10.21 -18.36
C TYR A 190 14.89 11.07 -19.31
N ARG A 191 15.17 12.30 -18.95
CA ARG A 191 16.08 13.18 -19.68
C ARG A 191 17.54 12.98 -19.31
N GLY A 192 17.82 12.15 -18.28
CA GLY A 192 19.17 11.91 -17.75
C GLY A 192 19.66 13.00 -16.80
N ASP A 193 18.81 13.93 -16.37
CA ASP A 193 19.14 14.91 -15.32
C ASP A 193 18.98 14.25 -13.94
N TYR A 194 19.83 13.27 -13.68
CA TYR A 194 19.71 12.37 -12.54
C TYR A 194 19.88 13.07 -11.19
N GLU A 195 20.69 14.13 -11.13
CA GLU A 195 20.89 14.91 -9.90
C GLU A 195 19.59 15.58 -9.46
N LYS A 196 18.90 16.26 -10.39
CA LYS A 196 17.61 16.90 -10.09
C LYS A 196 16.53 15.87 -9.77
N ALA A 197 16.51 14.75 -10.50
CA ALA A 197 15.57 13.67 -10.23
C ALA A 197 15.73 13.13 -8.80
N LEU A 198 16.97 12.80 -8.39
CA LEU A 198 17.27 12.32 -7.04
C LEU A 198 16.95 13.37 -5.97
N SER A 199 17.28 14.64 -6.22
CA SER A 199 16.94 15.73 -5.29
C SER A 199 15.45 15.83 -5.03
N LEU A 200 14.62 15.74 -6.09
CA LEU A 200 13.15 15.76 -5.95
C LEU A 200 12.61 14.51 -5.28
N TYR A 201 13.13 13.31 -5.60
CA TYR A 201 12.72 12.09 -4.91
C TYR A 201 13.05 12.12 -3.42
N ARG A 202 14.22 12.65 -3.02
CA ARG A 202 14.58 12.86 -1.61
C ARG A 202 13.61 13.81 -0.93
N LYS A 203 13.31 14.95 -1.56
CA LYS A 203 12.36 15.93 -1.04
C LYS A 203 10.98 15.31 -0.84
N LEU A 204 10.54 14.48 -1.78
CA LEU A 204 9.28 13.76 -1.67
C LEU A 204 9.30 12.80 -0.48
N LEU A 205 10.31 11.94 -0.37
CA LEU A 205 10.42 10.96 0.73
C LEU A 205 10.53 11.64 2.11
N ALA A 206 11.24 12.78 2.20
CA ALA A 206 11.39 13.52 3.45
C ALA A 206 10.09 14.21 3.93
N ASN A 207 9.19 14.56 2.99
CA ASN A 207 7.96 15.31 3.29
C ASN A 207 6.70 14.43 3.25
N MET A 208 6.84 13.13 3.02
CA MET A 208 5.69 12.22 3.00
C MET A 208 5.05 12.09 4.37
N SER A 209 3.72 12.10 4.39
CA SER A 209 2.96 11.76 5.60
C SER A 209 3.08 10.26 5.90
N ALA A 210 2.89 9.88 7.17
CA ALA A 210 2.88 8.47 7.58
C ALA A 210 1.78 7.63 6.89
N GLN A 211 0.79 8.27 6.29
CA GLN A 211 -0.32 7.63 5.58
C GLN A 211 -0.08 7.52 4.07
N SER A 212 0.96 8.20 3.54
CA SER A 212 1.28 8.17 2.11
C SER A 212 2.05 6.91 1.73
N ASP A 213 1.81 6.41 0.51
CA ASP A 213 2.49 5.24 -0.05
C ASP A 213 3.83 5.63 -0.71
N PRO A 214 4.99 5.29 -0.13
CA PRO A 214 6.29 5.58 -0.71
C PRO A 214 6.70 4.60 -1.82
N SER A 215 5.96 3.48 -1.99
CA SER A 215 6.37 2.36 -2.85
C SER A 215 6.66 2.77 -4.30
N GLY A 216 5.88 3.72 -4.79
CA GLY A 216 6.08 4.24 -6.14
C GLY A 216 7.39 5.00 -6.29
N ILE A 217 7.76 5.81 -5.30
CA ILE A 217 9.02 6.57 -5.31
C ILE A 217 10.21 5.63 -5.13
N TYR A 218 10.10 4.63 -4.23
CA TYR A 218 11.14 3.61 -4.08
C TYR A 218 11.39 2.86 -5.40
N ASN A 219 10.34 2.49 -6.13
CA ASN A 219 10.49 1.86 -7.44
C ASN A 219 11.17 2.78 -8.46
N ASP A 220 10.79 4.06 -8.50
CA ASP A 220 11.38 5.03 -9.44
C ASP A 220 12.88 5.28 -9.13
N VAL A 221 13.23 5.44 -7.85
CA VAL A 221 14.61 5.56 -7.39
C VAL A 221 15.41 4.30 -7.69
N GLY A 222 14.85 3.12 -7.40
CA GLY A 222 15.48 1.84 -7.69
C GLY A 222 15.81 1.70 -9.18
N ASN A 223 14.88 2.02 -10.07
CA ASN A 223 15.09 2.00 -11.50
C ASN A 223 16.17 3.00 -11.93
N LEU A 224 16.18 4.22 -11.39
CA LEU A 224 17.20 5.22 -11.67
C LEU A 224 18.60 4.73 -11.25
N LEU A 225 18.72 4.12 -10.07
CA LEU A 225 19.99 3.56 -9.60
C LEU A 225 20.48 2.39 -10.48
N ALA A 226 19.56 1.56 -10.99
CA ALA A 226 19.88 0.51 -11.95
C ALA A 226 20.46 1.10 -13.25
N GLU A 227 19.91 2.23 -13.74
CA GLU A 227 20.47 2.94 -14.92
C GLU A 227 21.88 3.46 -14.66
N LEU A 228 22.18 3.86 -13.42
CA LEU A 228 23.50 4.34 -12.99
C LEU A 228 24.49 3.20 -12.69
N GLY A 229 24.07 1.94 -12.79
CA GLY A 229 24.88 0.78 -12.45
C GLY A 229 25.09 0.55 -10.95
N GLN A 230 24.33 1.24 -10.11
CA GLN A 230 24.37 1.08 -8.65
C GLN A 230 23.40 -0.03 -8.21
N PHE A 231 23.71 -1.27 -8.61
CA PHE A 231 22.77 -2.39 -8.50
C PHE A 231 22.40 -2.78 -7.07
N GLU A 232 23.35 -2.74 -6.14
CA GLU A 232 23.10 -3.08 -4.73
C GLU A 232 22.09 -2.10 -4.08
N GLN A 233 22.24 -0.81 -4.35
CA GLN A 233 21.32 0.21 -3.85
C GLN A 233 19.97 0.12 -4.55
N SER A 234 19.98 -0.12 -5.87
CA SER A 234 18.77 -0.35 -6.65
C SER A 234 17.95 -1.50 -6.09
N GLU A 235 18.59 -2.64 -5.80
CA GLU A 235 17.95 -3.82 -5.20
C GLU A 235 17.28 -3.46 -3.87
N GLN A 236 17.96 -2.73 -2.99
CA GLN A 236 17.43 -2.32 -1.71
C GLN A 236 16.15 -1.51 -1.85
N TYR A 237 16.11 -0.51 -2.74
CA TYR A 237 14.93 0.30 -2.98
C TYR A 237 13.79 -0.50 -3.63
N LEU A 238 14.10 -1.33 -4.61
CA LEU A 238 13.10 -2.17 -5.26
C LEU A 238 12.49 -3.20 -4.29
N ILE A 239 13.29 -3.77 -3.39
CA ILE A 239 12.77 -4.66 -2.33
C ILE A 239 11.87 -3.89 -1.35
N GLN A 240 12.25 -2.66 -0.95
CA GLN A 240 11.37 -1.82 -0.13
C GLN A 240 10.04 -1.53 -0.84
N ALA A 241 10.09 -1.22 -2.14
CA ALA A 241 8.90 -1.04 -2.95
C ALA A 241 8.05 -2.32 -3.01
N LEU A 242 8.68 -3.48 -3.15
CA LEU A 242 8.01 -4.78 -3.20
C LEU A 242 7.28 -5.08 -1.90
N LEU A 243 7.97 -4.96 -0.77
CA LEU A 243 7.39 -5.20 0.56
C LEU A 243 6.20 -4.29 0.83
N ALA A 244 6.36 -2.98 0.58
CA ALA A 244 5.27 -2.02 0.76
C ALA A 244 4.03 -2.37 -0.09
N ARG A 245 4.23 -2.80 -1.34
CA ARG A 245 3.13 -3.18 -2.25
C ARG A 245 2.49 -4.52 -1.92
N GLN A 246 3.23 -5.45 -1.33
CA GLN A 246 2.70 -6.72 -0.81
C GLN A 246 1.82 -6.48 0.40
N ASP A 247 2.26 -5.65 1.34
CA ASP A 247 1.48 -5.27 2.52
C ASP A 247 0.18 -4.53 2.14
N GLU A 248 0.24 -3.74 1.06
CA GLU A 248 -0.93 -3.04 0.52
C GLU A 248 -1.95 -3.93 -0.19
N GLY A 249 -1.60 -5.17 -0.53
CA GLY A 249 -2.45 -6.08 -1.29
C GLY A 249 -2.80 -5.59 -2.69
N THR A 250 -1.86 -4.94 -3.39
CA THR A 250 -2.03 -4.42 -4.76
C THR A 250 -1.28 -5.27 -5.80
N PRO A 251 -1.85 -6.40 -6.29
CA PRO A 251 -1.11 -7.38 -7.09
C PRO A 251 -0.49 -6.78 -8.36
N LEU A 252 -1.20 -5.87 -9.06
CA LEU A 252 -0.66 -5.24 -10.26
C LEU A 252 0.60 -4.41 -9.96
N LYS A 253 0.61 -3.68 -8.85
CA LYS A 253 1.79 -2.90 -8.43
C LYS A 253 2.93 -3.82 -7.99
N VAL A 254 2.63 -4.97 -7.36
CA VAL A 254 3.62 -6.00 -7.04
C VAL A 254 4.27 -6.52 -8.33
N ALA A 255 3.48 -6.89 -9.33
CA ALA A 255 4.00 -7.35 -10.62
C ALA A 255 4.90 -6.30 -11.31
N GLN A 256 4.59 -5.01 -11.19
CA GLN A 256 5.45 -3.94 -11.70
C GLN A 256 6.82 -3.89 -11.02
N VAL A 257 6.90 -4.08 -9.70
CA VAL A 257 8.19 -4.12 -9.00
C VAL A 257 8.97 -5.39 -9.33
N GLU A 258 8.29 -6.53 -9.40
CA GLU A 258 8.89 -7.78 -9.86
C GLU A 258 9.52 -7.60 -11.25
N HIS A 259 8.81 -6.94 -12.17
CA HIS A 259 9.36 -6.60 -13.48
C HIS A 259 10.57 -5.66 -13.38
N SER A 260 10.54 -4.64 -12.50
CA SER A 260 11.67 -3.72 -12.28
C SER A 260 12.91 -4.47 -11.72
N LEU A 261 12.70 -5.39 -10.76
CA LEU A 261 13.76 -6.27 -10.25
C LEU A 261 14.35 -7.16 -11.36
N GLY A 262 13.49 -7.75 -12.18
CA GLY A 262 13.93 -8.51 -13.36
C GLY A 262 14.81 -7.70 -14.31
N ALA A 263 14.42 -6.45 -14.58
CA ALA A 263 15.18 -5.53 -15.44
C ALA A 263 16.54 -5.13 -14.81
N MET A 264 16.56 -4.87 -13.51
CA MET A 264 17.78 -4.55 -12.76
C MET A 264 18.74 -5.73 -12.77
N TYR A 265 18.28 -6.96 -12.43
CA TYR A 265 19.12 -8.15 -12.42
C TYR A 265 19.61 -8.55 -13.83
N LYS A 266 18.82 -8.28 -14.87
CA LYS A 266 19.32 -8.40 -16.25
C LYS A 266 20.52 -7.49 -16.50
N LYS A 267 20.46 -6.22 -16.06
CA LYS A 267 21.57 -5.26 -16.21
C LYS A 267 22.80 -5.64 -15.38
N SER A 268 22.62 -6.18 -14.18
CA SER A 268 23.72 -6.70 -13.36
C SER A 268 24.25 -8.04 -13.85
N LYS A 269 23.62 -8.64 -14.89
CA LYS A 269 23.96 -9.96 -15.48
C LYS A 269 23.70 -11.15 -14.54
N GLU A 270 22.85 -10.97 -13.55
CA GLU A 270 22.37 -12.04 -12.67
C GLU A 270 21.13 -12.70 -13.30
N PHE A 271 21.34 -13.43 -14.39
CA PHE A 271 20.28 -13.90 -15.27
C PHE A 271 19.26 -14.81 -14.60
N ASP A 272 19.68 -15.70 -13.69
CA ASP A 272 18.79 -16.60 -12.97
C ASP A 272 17.78 -15.81 -12.09
N LYS A 273 18.27 -14.79 -11.39
CA LYS A 273 17.40 -13.91 -10.60
C LYS A 273 16.46 -13.11 -11.51
N ALA A 274 16.97 -12.59 -12.63
CA ALA A 274 16.16 -11.86 -13.58
C ALA A 274 14.99 -12.70 -14.12
N ILE A 275 15.27 -13.95 -14.52
CA ILE A 275 14.25 -14.90 -14.99
C ILE A 275 13.20 -15.13 -13.91
N ASN A 276 13.63 -15.38 -12.68
CA ASN A 276 12.73 -15.64 -11.56
C ASN A 276 11.76 -14.46 -11.31
N HIS A 277 12.28 -13.23 -11.25
CA HIS A 277 11.47 -12.04 -11.06
C HIS A 277 10.50 -11.77 -12.20
N TYR A 278 10.92 -11.94 -13.47
CA TYR A 278 9.99 -11.84 -14.60
C TYR A 278 8.91 -12.93 -14.58
N GLN A 279 9.22 -14.15 -14.14
CA GLN A 279 8.24 -15.22 -13.98
C GLN A 279 7.24 -14.94 -12.86
N ASN A 280 7.71 -14.37 -11.74
CA ASN A 280 6.83 -13.92 -10.65
C ASN A 280 5.85 -12.86 -11.16
N ALA A 281 6.36 -11.84 -11.87
CA ALA A 281 5.52 -10.83 -12.50
C ALA A 281 4.47 -11.45 -13.43
N LEU A 282 4.90 -12.36 -14.31
CA LEU A 282 4.03 -13.05 -15.26
C LEU A 282 2.94 -13.89 -14.57
N THR A 283 3.28 -14.57 -13.47
CA THR A 283 2.32 -15.36 -12.69
C THR A 283 1.19 -14.47 -12.17
N ILE A 284 1.53 -13.33 -11.57
CA ILE A 284 0.54 -12.37 -11.07
C ILE A 284 -0.30 -11.80 -12.22
N LEU A 285 0.35 -11.42 -13.32
CA LEU A 285 -0.31 -10.80 -14.47
C LEU A 285 -1.25 -11.78 -15.21
N ASN A 286 -0.93 -13.08 -15.18
CA ASN A 286 -1.83 -14.12 -15.69
C ASN A 286 -3.09 -14.25 -14.82
N GLN A 287 -2.95 -14.23 -13.49
CA GLN A 287 -4.10 -14.25 -12.57
C GLN A 287 -4.99 -13.01 -12.74
N LEU A 288 -4.39 -11.86 -12.99
CA LEU A 288 -5.10 -10.60 -13.23
C LEU A 288 -5.69 -10.48 -14.66
N GLN A 289 -5.38 -11.40 -15.54
CA GLN A 289 -5.74 -11.32 -16.97
C GLN A 289 -5.36 -9.96 -17.57
N TYR A 290 -4.10 -9.51 -17.34
CA TYR A 290 -3.60 -8.23 -17.80
C TYR A 290 -2.63 -8.40 -19.00
N PRO A 291 -3.14 -8.41 -20.26
CA PRO A 291 -2.37 -8.83 -21.44
C PRO A 291 -1.14 -7.97 -21.71
N TYR A 292 -1.25 -6.65 -21.58
CA TYR A 292 -0.12 -5.74 -21.80
C TYR A 292 1.08 -6.06 -20.88
N GLY A 293 0.82 -6.26 -19.57
CA GLY A 293 1.87 -6.64 -18.63
C GLY A 293 2.46 -8.02 -18.92
N GLN A 294 1.63 -8.98 -19.36
CA GLN A 294 2.09 -10.31 -19.78
C GLN A 294 3.07 -10.17 -20.96
N GLY A 295 2.72 -9.37 -21.97
CA GLY A 295 3.58 -9.10 -23.11
C GLY A 295 4.92 -8.51 -22.72
N LEU A 296 4.93 -7.49 -21.84
CA LEU A 296 6.17 -6.89 -21.33
C LEU A 296 7.04 -7.92 -20.56
N SER A 297 6.41 -8.78 -19.76
CA SER A 297 7.14 -9.82 -19.02
C SER A 297 7.74 -10.88 -19.97
N TYR A 298 7.03 -11.24 -21.04
CA TYR A 298 7.57 -12.11 -22.09
C TYR A 298 8.77 -11.47 -22.79
N LEU A 299 8.71 -10.16 -23.11
CA LEU A 299 9.85 -9.45 -23.70
C LEU A 299 11.03 -9.36 -22.73
N GLY A 300 10.78 -9.15 -21.43
CA GLY A 300 11.80 -9.19 -20.39
C GLY A 300 12.50 -10.54 -20.32
N LEU A 301 11.74 -11.64 -20.28
CA LEU A 301 12.27 -13.01 -20.32
C LEU A 301 13.06 -13.28 -21.59
N SER A 302 12.54 -12.85 -22.75
CA SER A 302 13.21 -13.05 -24.03
C SER A 302 14.57 -12.35 -24.08
N ALA A 303 14.65 -11.13 -23.53
CA ALA A 303 15.88 -10.37 -23.50
C ALA A 303 16.97 -11.07 -22.65
N VAL A 304 16.60 -11.59 -21.46
CA VAL A 304 17.52 -12.33 -20.61
C VAL A 304 17.97 -13.63 -21.27
N LEU A 305 17.06 -14.39 -21.86
CA LEU A 305 17.36 -15.65 -22.54
C LEU A 305 18.23 -15.42 -23.77
N ALA A 306 18.00 -14.38 -24.54
CA ALA A 306 18.86 -14.00 -25.65
C ALA A 306 20.27 -13.64 -25.18
N GLU A 307 20.42 -12.92 -24.05
CA GLU A 307 21.72 -12.60 -23.47
C GLU A 307 22.45 -13.83 -22.92
N SER A 308 21.74 -14.78 -22.35
CA SER A 308 22.30 -16.06 -21.85
C SER A 308 22.54 -17.11 -22.96
N GLY A 309 22.23 -16.80 -24.24
CA GLY A 309 22.48 -17.67 -25.38
C GLY A 309 21.36 -18.66 -25.70
N GLN A 310 20.22 -18.60 -25.03
CA GLN A 310 19.03 -19.46 -25.27
C GLN A 310 18.08 -18.84 -26.29
N LEU A 311 18.58 -18.66 -27.54
CA LEU A 311 17.92 -17.87 -28.57
C LEU A 311 16.58 -18.44 -29.04
N ASP A 312 16.44 -19.77 -29.17
CA ASP A 312 15.20 -20.39 -29.61
C ASP A 312 14.06 -20.12 -28.61
N THR A 313 14.36 -20.31 -27.32
CA THR A 313 13.40 -20.00 -26.25
C THR A 313 13.07 -18.50 -26.18
N ALA A 314 14.05 -17.63 -26.42
CA ALA A 314 13.84 -16.19 -26.48
C ALA A 314 12.85 -15.81 -27.60
N VAL A 315 13.00 -16.40 -28.80
CA VAL A 315 12.10 -16.17 -29.95
C VAL A 315 10.68 -16.66 -29.63
N ASP A 316 10.52 -17.77 -28.92
CA ASP A 316 9.19 -18.25 -28.52
C ASP A 316 8.47 -17.27 -27.57
N TYR A 317 9.19 -16.67 -26.62
CA TYR A 317 8.60 -15.63 -25.76
C TYR A 317 8.28 -14.34 -26.53
N ILE A 318 9.13 -13.94 -27.48
CA ILE A 318 8.84 -12.80 -28.36
C ILE A 318 7.56 -13.03 -29.16
N ARG A 319 7.39 -14.23 -29.73
CA ARG A 319 6.17 -14.60 -30.47
C ARG A 319 4.93 -14.43 -29.59
N LYS A 320 4.95 -14.95 -28.34
CA LYS A 320 3.84 -14.77 -27.39
C LYS A 320 3.51 -13.30 -27.13
N ALA A 321 4.55 -12.45 -27.03
CA ALA A 321 4.33 -11.01 -26.84
C ALA A 321 3.71 -10.35 -28.09
N LEU A 322 4.15 -10.74 -29.30
CA LEU A 322 3.59 -10.26 -30.56
C LEU A 322 2.15 -10.73 -30.77
N ASP A 323 1.81 -11.98 -30.43
CA ASP A 323 0.44 -12.51 -30.49
C ASP A 323 -0.51 -11.71 -29.59
N ILE A 324 -0.04 -11.31 -28.41
CA ILE A 324 -0.79 -10.42 -27.52
C ILE A 324 -0.94 -9.01 -28.14
N ALA A 325 0.14 -8.49 -28.70
CA ALA A 325 0.13 -7.16 -29.32
C ALA A 325 -0.88 -7.08 -30.48
N GLU A 326 -0.91 -8.09 -31.32
CA GLU A 326 -1.87 -8.21 -32.44
C GLU A 326 -3.30 -8.39 -31.91
N THR A 327 -3.53 -9.30 -30.96
CA THR A 327 -4.87 -9.60 -30.41
C THR A 327 -5.53 -8.37 -29.77
N TYR A 328 -4.74 -7.53 -29.13
CA TYR A 328 -5.22 -6.34 -28.42
C TYR A 328 -4.90 -5.02 -29.13
N GLU A 329 -4.46 -5.08 -30.40
CA GLU A 329 -4.11 -3.92 -31.23
C GLU A 329 -3.14 -2.94 -30.53
N ASN A 330 -2.19 -3.50 -29.74
CA ASN A 330 -1.24 -2.69 -28.96
C ASN A 330 0.04 -2.41 -29.76
N THR A 331 0.03 -1.30 -30.50
CA THR A 331 1.15 -0.88 -31.36
C THR A 331 2.46 -0.60 -30.59
N HIS A 332 2.39 -0.29 -29.29
CA HIS A 332 3.59 -0.11 -28.48
C HIS A 332 4.28 -1.45 -28.21
N LEU A 333 3.51 -2.43 -27.73
CA LEU A 333 4.01 -3.78 -27.48
C LEU A 333 4.49 -4.45 -28.77
N GLU A 334 3.78 -4.19 -29.88
CA GLU A 334 4.16 -4.67 -31.21
C GLU A 334 5.54 -4.12 -31.62
N THR A 335 5.76 -2.80 -31.45
CA THR A 335 7.04 -2.17 -31.77
C THR A 335 8.18 -2.75 -30.92
N GLU A 336 7.96 -2.89 -29.62
CA GLU A 336 8.95 -3.50 -28.71
C GLU A 336 9.21 -4.97 -29.04
N GLY A 337 8.18 -5.73 -29.40
CA GLY A 337 8.30 -7.11 -29.86
C GLY A 337 9.16 -7.27 -31.09
N HIS A 338 8.94 -6.39 -32.09
CA HIS A 338 9.77 -6.37 -33.30
C HIS A 338 11.21 -5.93 -33.02
N LEU A 339 11.45 -4.98 -32.11
CA LEU A 339 12.80 -4.62 -31.67
C LEU A 339 13.49 -5.80 -30.98
N ALA A 340 12.82 -6.47 -30.06
CA ALA A 340 13.34 -7.63 -29.37
C ALA A 340 13.69 -8.77 -30.35
N ALA A 341 12.80 -9.05 -31.32
CA ALA A 341 13.05 -10.02 -32.38
C ALA A 341 14.28 -9.64 -33.22
N GLY A 342 14.35 -8.38 -33.62
CA GLY A 342 15.46 -7.88 -34.42
C GLY A 342 16.80 -8.04 -33.71
N PHE A 343 16.90 -7.67 -32.42
CA PHE A 343 18.13 -7.85 -31.64
C PHE A 343 18.45 -9.33 -31.39
N ALA A 344 17.47 -10.18 -31.13
CA ALA A 344 17.67 -11.61 -30.96
C ALA A 344 18.21 -12.27 -32.25
N TYR A 345 17.61 -11.94 -33.42
CA TYR A 345 18.09 -12.43 -34.70
C TYR A 345 19.48 -11.89 -35.07
N LEU A 346 19.77 -10.64 -34.76
CA LEU A 346 21.10 -10.08 -34.95
C LEU A 346 22.16 -10.87 -34.18
N LYS A 347 21.88 -11.17 -32.93
CA LYS A 347 22.76 -11.97 -32.08
C LYS A 347 22.96 -13.39 -32.59
N ASN A 348 21.96 -13.94 -33.25
CA ASN A 348 22.03 -15.26 -33.92
C ASN A 348 22.58 -15.19 -35.36
N HIS A 349 23.21 -14.10 -35.75
CA HIS A 349 23.74 -13.89 -37.09
C HIS A 349 22.73 -14.01 -38.23
N ALA A 350 21.42 -13.95 -37.94
CA ALA A 350 20.34 -13.95 -38.89
C ALA A 350 20.01 -12.50 -39.34
N THR A 351 20.97 -11.86 -40.00
CA THR A 351 20.96 -10.42 -40.31
C THR A 351 19.75 -9.99 -41.16
N GLU A 352 19.33 -10.79 -42.15
CA GLU A 352 18.17 -10.49 -42.96
C GLU A 352 16.86 -10.40 -42.16
N LYS A 353 16.65 -11.36 -41.22
CA LYS A 353 15.49 -11.33 -40.32
C LYS A 353 15.57 -10.14 -39.36
N SER A 354 16.79 -9.82 -38.86
CA SER A 354 17.01 -8.64 -38.02
C SER A 354 16.60 -7.35 -38.74
N ILE A 355 17.03 -7.17 -39.98
CA ILE A 355 16.71 -6.01 -40.78
C ILE A 355 15.18 -5.93 -41.06
N ALA A 356 14.55 -7.07 -41.35
CA ALA A 356 13.09 -7.10 -41.59
C ALA A 356 12.31 -6.61 -40.34
N HIS A 357 12.63 -7.16 -39.18
CA HIS A 357 12.01 -6.73 -37.92
C HIS A 357 12.36 -5.29 -37.54
N GLY A 358 13.60 -4.85 -37.78
CA GLY A 358 14.02 -3.46 -37.54
C GLY A 358 13.26 -2.45 -38.39
N LYS A 359 12.97 -2.75 -39.66
CA LYS A 359 12.18 -1.89 -40.55
C LYS A 359 10.73 -1.78 -40.07
N VAL A 360 10.11 -2.88 -39.67
CA VAL A 360 8.74 -2.86 -39.12
C VAL A 360 8.72 -2.02 -37.83
N ALA A 361 9.65 -2.24 -36.92
CA ALA A 361 9.74 -1.47 -35.69
C ALA A 361 9.91 0.03 -35.95
N LEU A 362 10.77 0.40 -36.93
CA LEU A 362 11.00 1.78 -37.31
C LEU A 362 9.73 2.43 -37.84
N THR A 363 9.01 1.75 -38.73
CA THR A 363 7.75 2.23 -39.32
C THR A 363 6.70 2.46 -38.25
N LEU A 364 6.51 1.50 -37.35
CA LEU A 364 5.58 1.61 -36.21
C LEU A 364 5.95 2.76 -35.27
N ALA A 365 7.24 2.90 -34.94
CA ALA A 365 7.72 3.96 -34.05
C ALA A 365 7.51 5.36 -34.65
N ILE A 366 7.72 5.53 -35.96
CA ILE A 366 7.47 6.80 -36.66
C ILE A 366 5.98 7.11 -36.66
N ASN A 367 5.14 6.17 -37.13
CA ASN A 367 3.69 6.36 -37.25
C ASN A 367 3.04 6.71 -35.90
N ASN A 368 3.54 6.14 -34.83
CA ASN A 368 3.03 6.37 -33.46
C ASN A 368 3.80 7.48 -32.71
N SER A 369 4.66 8.23 -33.38
CA SER A 369 5.42 9.36 -32.82
C SER A 369 6.17 8.99 -31.51
N ARG A 370 6.94 7.87 -31.55
CA ARG A 370 7.70 7.33 -30.41
C ARG A 370 9.21 7.47 -30.62
N PRO A 371 9.80 8.62 -30.28
CA PRO A 371 11.19 8.91 -30.63
C PRO A 371 12.19 7.94 -29.98
N LEU A 372 11.94 7.45 -28.78
CA LEU A 372 12.83 6.50 -28.12
C LEU A 372 12.87 5.15 -28.86
N LEU A 373 11.71 4.60 -29.23
CA LEU A 373 11.65 3.35 -29.99
C LEU A 373 12.18 3.54 -31.41
N GLN A 374 11.97 4.74 -32.01
CA GLN A 374 12.57 5.11 -33.28
C GLN A 374 14.11 5.10 -33.22
N ALA A 375 14.72 5.67 -32.15
CA ALA A 375 16.16 5.62 -31.96
C ALA A 375 16.67 4.18 -31.84
N GLN A 376 15.97 3.34 -31.04
CA GLN A 376 16.34 1.93 -30.90
C GLN A 376 16.25 1.16 -32.22
N ALA A 377 15.22 1.42 -33.03
CA ALA A 377 15.08 0.80 -34.36
C ALA A 377 16.19 1.24 -35.33
N GLN A 378 16.56 2.53 -35.30
CA GLN A 378 17.69 3.05 -36.10
C GLN A 378 19.02 2.38 -35.68
N LEU A 379 19.26 2.25 -34.34
CA LEU A 379 20.44 1.57 -33.83
C LEU A 379 20.48 0.08 -34.22
N LEU A 380 19.35 -0.61 -34.14
CA LEU A 380 19.22 -2.00 -34.59
C LEU A 380 19.57 -2.14 -36.07
N LEU A 381 18.98 -1.31 -36.93
CA LEU A 381 19.24 -1.32 -38.38
C LEU A 381 20.68 -1.00 -38.70
N SER A 382 21.27 -0.01 -38.04
CA SER A 382 22.69 0.30 -38.18
C SER A 382 23.57 -0.92 -37.87
N LYS A 383 23.36 -1.59 -36.75
CA LYS A 383 24.12 -2.79 -36.37
C LYS A 383 23.87 -3.97 -37.33
N ALA A 384 22.65 -4.16 -37.78
CA ALA A 384 22.28 -5.24 -38.68
C ALA A 384 22.89 -5.04 -40.07
N TYR A 385 22.86 -3.81 -40.63
CA TYR A 385 23.54 -3.49 -41.90
C TYR A 385 25.05 -3.57 -41.77
N GLN A 386 25.62 -3.16 -40.64
CA GLN A 386 27.04 -3.36 -40.39
C GLN A 386 27.43 -4.86 -40.40
N ALA A 387 26.62 -5.70 -39.79
CA ALA A 387 26.83 -7.17 -39.77
C ALA A 387 26.64 -7.78 -41.18
N GLN A 388 25.83 -7.16 -42.03
CA GLN A 388 25.64 -7.56 -43.42
C GLN A 388 26.80 -7.10 -44.33
N GLY A 389 27.59 -6.12 -43.88
CA GLY A 389 28.70 -5.49 -44.67
C GLY A 389 28.24 -4.27 -45.48
N ASP A 390 26.98 -3.83 -45.36
CA ASP A 390 26.51 -2.60 -45.99
C ASP A 390 26.79 -1.40 -45.09
N TYR A 391 28.04 -0.95 -45.12
CA TYR A 391 28.52 0.14 -44.26
C TYR A 391 27.88 1.49 -44.58
N LYS A 392 27.37 1.68 -45.83
CA LYS A 392 26.69 2.90 -46.18
C LYS A 392 25.33 3.03 -45.46
N LEU A 393 24.50 2.02 -45.55
CA LEU A 393 23.21 1.99 -44.82
C LEU A 393 23.42 1.97 -43.33
N ALA A 394 24.46 1.26 -42.83
CA ALA A 394 24.83 1.27 -41.43
C ALA A 394 25.12 2.68 -40.92
N LEU A 395 25.86 3.49 -41.69
CA LEU A 395 26.16 4.87 -41.32
C LEU A 395 24.92 5.75 -41.35
N GLU A 396 24.10 5.68 -42.42
CA GLU A 396 22.86 6.46 -42.52
C GLU A 396 21.91 6.22 -41.33
N HIS A 397 21.75 4.97 -40.95
CA HIS A 397 20.95 4.63 -39.76
C HIS A 397 21.60 5.04 -38.43
N HIS A 398 22.94 5.03 -38.35
CA HIS A 398 23.67 5.50 -37.20
C HIS A 398 23.58 7.02 -37.00
N GLU A 399 23.68 7.79 -38.10
CA GLU A 399 23.48 9.23 -38.09
C GLU A 399 22.06 9.58 -37.61
N ALA A 400 21.05 8.91 -38.18
CA ALA A 400 19.65 9.10 -37.77
C ALA A 400 19.42 8.73 -36.28
N TYR A 401 20.09 7.68 -35.77
CA TYR A 401 20.08 7.35 -34.34
C TYR A 401 20.71 8.47 -33.51
N SER A 402 21.90 8.94 -33.91
CA SER A 402 22.64 10.00 -33.21
C SER A 402 21.84 11.30 -33.13
N ASP A 403 21.19 11.70 -34.21
CA ASP A 403 20.37 12.91 -34.26
C ASP A 403 19.19 12.85 -33.27
N ILE A 404 18.52 11.70 -33.20
CA ILE A 404 17.43 11.49 -32.25
C ILE A 404 17.95 11.51 -30.82
N GLU A 405 19.07 10.83 -30.54
CA GLU A 405 19.69 10.79 -29.21
C GLU A 405 20.19 12.18 -28.77
N LEU A 406 20.83 12.93 -29.66
CA LEU A 406 21.28 14.30 -29.37
C LEU A 406 20.10 15.24 -29.11
N ALA A 407 19.01 15.09 -29.85
CA ALA A 407 17.78 15.82 -29.60
C ALA A 407 17.12 15.41 -28.26
N ASN A 408 17.39 14.22 -27.78
CA ASN A 408 16.86 13.69 -26.52
C ASN A 408 17.78 13.90 -25.30
N ARG A 409 19.04 14.26 -25.48
CA ARG A 409 20.01 14.49 -24.41
C ARG A 409 20.44 15.95 -24.36
N ASP A 410 20.29 16.59 -23.20
CA ASP A 410 20.89 17.91 -22.95
C ASP A 410 22.41 17.76 -22.73
N ALA A 411 23.18 18.73 -23.26
CA ALA A 411 24.63 18.79 -23.10
C ALA A 411 25.12 18.90 -21.61
N SER A 412 24.18 19.11 -20.68
CA SER A 412 24.44 19.17 -19.24
C SER A 412 24.68 17.78 -18.59
N ASN A 413 24.33 16.68 -19.27
CA ASN A 413 24.33 15.33 -18.69
C ASN A 413 25.74 14.78 -18.40
N ILE A 414 26.75 15.22 -19.15
CA ILE A 414 28.15 14.79 -18.92
C ILE A 414 28.67 15.36 -17.59
N LYS A 415 28.33 16.60 -17.27
CA LYS A 415 28.70 17.22 -15.98
C LYS A 415 27.90 16.65 -14.80
N ALA A 416 26.64 16.20 -15.04
CA ALA A 416 25.85 15.56 -14.02
C ALA A 416 26.40 14.18 -13.60
N LEU A 417 26.98 13.43 -14.53
CA LEU A 417 27.66 12.17 -14.24
C LEU A 417 28.94 12.36 -13.39
N GLU A 418 29.67 13.44 -13.60
CA GLU A 418 30.86 13.79 -12.77
C GLU A 418 30.44 14.27 -11.37
N ALA A 419 29.31 14.99 -11.24
CA ALA A 419 28.76 15.42 -9.96
C ALA A 419 28.15 14.25 -9.13
N LEU A 420 27.70 13.18 -9.79
CA LEU A 420 27.13 12.00 -9.16
C LEU A 420 28.10 11.24 -8.26
N ASP A 421 29.41 11.26 -8.57
CA ASP A 421 30.43 10.62 -7.74
C ASP A 421 30.61 11.36 -6.40
N LEU A 422 30.35 12.66 -6.37
CA LEU A 422 30.38 13.49 -5.15
C LEU A 422 29.09 13.30 -4.31
N THR A 423 27.93 13.12 -4.96
CA THR A 423 26.64 12.92 -4.27
C THR A 423 26.43 11.50 -3.80
N LYS A 424 27.22 10.51 -4.26
CA LYS A 424 27.14 9.11 -3.85
C LYS A 424 27.25 8.95 -2.32
N LYS A 425 28.18 9.66 -1.69
CA LYS A 425 28.37 9.60 -0.22
C LYS A 425 27.22 10.24 0.55
N GLU A 426 26.65 11.34 0.07
CA GLU A 426 25.46 11.96 0.68
C GLU A 426 24.25 11.03 0.54
N TYR A 427 24.11 10.40 -0.62
CA TYR A 427 23.03 9.46 -0.88
C TYR A 427 23.10 8.20 0.00
N GLU A 428 24.30 7.63 0.20
CA GLU A 428 24.52 6.51 1.13
C GLU A 428 24.14 6.88 2.57
N TYR A 429 24.40 8.12 2.97
CA TYR A 429 24.02 8.63 4.29
C TYR A 429 22.51 8.78 4.42
N ASP A 430 21.83 9.37 3.43
CA ASP A 430 20.37 9.57 3.45
C ASP A 430 19.61 8.24 3.38
N LEU A 431 20.14 7.26 2.64
CA LEU A 431 19.63 5.89 2.61
C LEU A 431 19.74 5.22 3.98
N GLN A 432 20.86 5.44 4.67
CA GLN A 432 21.07 4.94 6.03
C GLN A 432 20.11 5.60 7.03
N VAL A 433 19.85 6.90 6.89
CA VAL A 433 18.89 7.64 7.71
C VAL A 433 17.46 7.17 7.46
N ALA A 434 17.08 6.95 6.18
CA ALA A 434 15.74 6.42 5.85
C ALA A 434 15.54 4.99 6.39
N ARG A 435 16.58 4.13 6.30
CA ARG A 435 16.57 2.79 6.93
C ARG A 435 16.39 2.87 8.45
N LEU A 436 17.19 3.70 9.11
CA LEU A 436 17.12 3.87 10.55
C LEU A 436 15.75 4.39 11.01
N ASN A 437 15.13 5.28 10.23
CA ASN A 437 13.79 5.78 10.53
C ASN A 437 12.71 4.71 10.34
N ASN A 438 12.81 3.87 9.30
CA ASN A 438 11.91 2.75 9.10
C ASN A 438 12.09 1.65 10.16
N GLU A 439 13.34 1.29 10.50
CA GLU A 439 13.61 0.37 11.61
C GLU A 439 13.10 0.92 12.95
N LYS A 440 13.27 2.22 13.18
CA LYS A 440 12.77 2.88 14.39
C LYS A 440 11.24 2.86 14.47
N SER A 441 10.56 3.09 13.37
CA SER A 441 9.09 2.98 13.26
C SER A 441 8.61 1.54 13.48
N LEU A 442 9.25 0.56 12.84
CA LEU A 442 8.93 -0.87 13.02
C LEU A 442 9.15 -1.31 14.47
N ASN A 443 10.29 -0.91 15.07
CA ASN A 443 10.62 -1.19 16.46
C ASN A 443 9.65 -0.50 17.43
N GLN A 444 9.20 0.72 17.13
CA GLN A 444 8.17 1.39 17.92
C GLN A 444 6.84 0.62 17.88
N HIS A 445 6.37 0.20 16.72
CA HIS A 445 5.16 -0.61 16.62
C HIS A 445 5.26 -1.97 17.30
N GLN A 446 6.43 -2.63 17.21
CA GLN A 446 6.67 -3.86 17.94
C GLN A 446 6.70 -3.62 19.46
N PHE A 447 7.31 -2.53 19.90
CA PHE A 447 7.36 -2.15 21.31
C PHE A 447 5.96 -1.79 21.86
N GLU A 448 5.14 -1.07 21.10
CA GLU A 448 3.74 -0.79 21.44
C GLU A 448 2.92 -2.08 21.55
N LYS A 449 3.03 -2.99 20.59
CA LYS A 449 2.39 -4.31 20.65
C LYS A 449 2.80 -5.11 21.88
N LEU A 450 4.10 -5.14 22.20
CA LEU A 450 4.62 -5.83 23.38
C LEU A 450 4.14 -5.18 24.70
N THR A 451 4.06 -3.84 24.74
CA THR A 451 3.56 -3.12 25.92
C THR A 451 2.07 -3.35 26.13
N ASP A 452 1.27 -3.41 25.07
CA ASP A 452 -0.16 -3.72 25.15
C ASP A 452 -0.41 -5.19 25.55
N GLN A 453 0.35 -6.12 25.01
CA GLN A 453 0.32 -7.52 25.47
C GLN A 453 0.70 -7.65 26.95
N LYS A 454 1.72 -6.93 27.40
CA LYS A 454 2.14 -6.92 28.81
C LYS A 454 1.08 -6.29 29.70
N ARG A 455 0.41 -5.21 29.26
CA ARG A 455 -0.73 -4.61 29.99
C ARG A 455 -1.89 -5.59 30.13
N THR A 456 -2.26 -6.26 29.03
CA THR A 456 -3.33 -7.26 29.03
C THR A 456 -2.98 -8.44 29.94
N TYR A 457 -1.75 -8.93 29.87
CA TYR A 457 -1.28 -10.00 30.73
C TYR A 457 -1.33 -9.58 32.22
N ASN A 458 -0.81 -8.41 32.57
CA ASN A 458 -0.84 -7.89 33.94
C ASN A 458 -2.28 -7.70 34.43
N PHE A 459 -3.18 -7.25 33.60
CA PHE A 459 -4.60 -7.13 33.92
C PHE A 459 -5.23 -8.50 34.23
N VAL A 460 -4.99 -9.50 33.40
CA VAL A 460 -5.49 -10.87 33.61
C VAL A 460 -4.92 -11.47 34.91
N VAL A 461 -3.62 -11.31 35.15
CA VAL A 461 -2.97 -11.78 36.40
C VAL A 461 -3.57 -11.10 37.62
N SER A 462 -3.82 -9.79 37.56
CA SER A 462 -4.45 -9.04 38.66
C SER A 462 -5.88 -9.53 38.94
N CYS A 463 -6.67 -9.79 37.91
CA CYS A 463 -8.01 -10.35 38.04
C CYS A 463 -7.99 -11.75 38.66
N LEU A 464 -7.05 -12.60 38.27
CA LEU A 464 -6.89 -13.94 38.85
C LEU A 464 -6.49 -13.89 40.32
N LEU A 465 -5.61 -12.97 40.71
CA LEU A 465 -5.23 -12.76 42.12
C LEU A 465 -6.42 -12.30 42.95
N VAL A 466 -7.24 -11.38 42.45
CA VAL A 466 -8.46 -10.95 43.16
C VAL A 466 -9.44 -12.11 43.32
N LEU A 467 -9.65 -12.92 42.30
CA LEU A 467 -10.49 -14.11 42.38
C LEU A 467 -9.97 -15.14 43.39
N LEU A 468 -8.66 -15.35 43.42
CA LEU A 468 -8.02 -16.25 44.37
C LEU A 468 -8.23 -15.77 45.82
N ILE A 469 -8.01 -14.47 46.08
CA ILE A 469 -8.25 -13.86 47.39
C ILE A 469 -9.72 -14.02 47.80
N LEU A 470 -10.64 -13.76 46.89
CA LEU A 470 -12.09 -13.92 47.15
C LEU A 470 -12.43 -15.39 47.47
N ALA A 471 -11.87 -16.34 46.74
CA ALA A 471 -12.06 -17.77 46.98
C ALA A 471 -11.52 -18.19 48.38
N LEU A 472 -10.35 -17.67 48.78
CA LEU A 472 -9.78 -17.92 50.09
C LEU A 472 -10.64 -17.33 51.24
N ILE A 473 -11.20 -16.14 51.02
CA ILE A 473 -12.12 -15.52 51.99
C ILE A 473 -13.41 -16.36 52.14
N LEU A 474 -13.99 -16.76 51.04
CA LEU A 474 -15.19 -17.62 51.05
C LEU A 474 -14.92 -18.98 51.70
N GLN A 475 -13.78 -19.58 51.40
CA GLN A 475 -13.35 -20.84 52.04
C GLN A 475 -13.19 -20.69 53.56
N ARG A 476 -12.61 -19.56 54.03
CA ARG A 476 -12.53 -19.26 55.45
C ARG A 476 -13.90 -19.12 56.12
N GLN A 477 -14.80 -18.38 55.48
CA GLN A 477 -16.16 -18.20 56.02
C GLN A 477 -16.95 -19.52 56.11
N THR A 478 -16.85 -20.36 55.07
CA THR A 478 -17.49 -21.69 55.09
C THR A 478 -16.92 -22.61 56.17
N ARG A 479 -15.58 -22.59 56.36
CA ARG A 479 -14.93 -23.36 57.45
C ARG A 479 -15.36 -22.89 58.84
N GLN A 480 -15.55 -21.59 59.05
CA GLN A 480 -16.01 -21.06 60.32
C GLN A 480 -17.46 -21.44 60.62
N LYS A 481 -18.35 -21.37 59.61
CA LYS A 481 -19.76 -21.79 59.74
C LYS A 481 -19.90 -23.29 60.00
N ALA A 482 -19.02 -24.10 59.46
CA ALA A 482 -19.01 -25.55 59.63
C ALA A 482 -18.55 -26.02 61.03
N LYS A 483 -18.01 -25.12 61.86
CA LYS A 483 -17.57 -25.45 63.25
C LYS A 483 -18.66 -25.33 64.32
N ILE A 484 -19.80 -24.76 63.97
CA ILE A 484 -20.89 -24.49 64.90
C ILE A 484 -22.04 -25.45 64.60
N ASP A 485 -22.58 -26.03 65.66
CA ASP A 485 -23.81 -26.83 65.58
C ASP A 485 -25.02 -25.92 65.33
N SER A 486 -25.87 -26.27 64.37
CA SER A 486 -26.97 -25.44 63.89
C SER A 486 -28.12 -25.32 64.90
N LEU A 487 -28.25 -26.28 65.76
CA LEU A 487 -29.34 -26.28 66.79
C LEU A 487 -28.93 -25.48 68.02
N THR A 488 -27.80 -25.76 68.59
CA THR A 488 -27.37 -25.25 69.92
C THR A 488 -26.47 -24.02 69.81
N CYS A 489 -26.02 -23.68 68.64
CA CYS A 489 -24.99 -22.64 68.42
C CYS A 489 -23.72 -22.83 69.23
N ALA A 490 -23.45 -24.04 69.68
CA ALA A 490 -22.19 -24.44 70.34
C ALA A 490 -21.23 -24.98 69.31
N LEU A 491 -19.97 -25.20 69.67
CA LEU A 491 -19.03 -25.90 68.81
C LEU A 491 -19.52 -27.32 68.52
N ASN A 492 -19.53 -27.76 67.33
CA ASN A 492 -19.86 -29.16 67.02
C ASN A 492 -18.77 -30.10 67.45
N ARG A 493 -19.06 -31.41 67.53
CA ARG A 493 -18.14 -32.44 68.04
C ARG A 493 -16.75 -32.37 67.39
N ALA A 494 -16.67 -32.13 66.08
CA ALA A 494 -15.38 -32.06 65.39
C ALA A 494 -14.58 -30.82 65.79
N ALA A 495 -15.23 -29.66 65.90
CA ALA A 495 -14.61 -28.41 66.28
C ALA A 495 -14.13 -28.45 67.79
N ILE A 496 -14.90 -29.06 68.65
CA ILE A 496 -14.48 -29.24 70.10
C ILE A 496 -13.24 -30.12 70.14
N ILE A 497 -13.21 -31.27 69.49
CA ILE A 497 -12.04 -32.17 69.46
C ILE A 497 -10.80 -31.44 68.86
N GLU A 498 -10.97 -30.64 67.83
CA GLU A 498 -9.87 -29.84 67.25
C GLU A 498 -9.36 -28.80 68.26
N THR A 499 -10.26 -28.11 68.98
CA THR A 499 -9.95 -27.09 69.95
C THR A 499 -9.19 -27.73 71.16
N ILE A 500 -9.67 -28.88 71.67
CA ILE A 500 -9.02 -29.63 72.75
C ILE A 500 -7.61 -30.06 72.31
N LYS A 501 -7.46 -30.67 71.13
CA LYS A 501 -6.15 -31.07 70.63
C LYS A 501 -5.20 -29.89 70.45
N GLY A 502 -5.71 -28.73 69.96
CA GLY A 502 -4.92 -27.52 69.80
C GLY A 502 -4.46 -26.87 71.08
N GLN A 503 -5.27 -26.99 72.14
CA GLN A 503 -4.93 -26.49 73.48
C GLN A 503 -3.96 -27.44 74.25
N THR A 504 -4.18 -28.71 74.13
CA THR A 504 -3.29 -29.71 74.77
C THR A 504 -1.87 -29.71 74.18
N SER A 505 -1.73 -29.30 72.87
CA SER A 505 -0.42 -29.15 72.25
C SER A 505 0.33 -27.87 72.61
N LYS A 506 -0.32 -26.91 73.33
CA LYS A 506 0.23 -25.62 73.79
C LYS A 506 0.31 -25.49 75.26
N ALA A 507 0.04 -26.54 75.99
CA ALA A 507 0.05 -26.51 77.45
C ALA A 507 1.47 -26.35 77.97
N ASP A 508 1.74 -25.22 78.70
CA ASP A 508 2.86 -25.05 79.58
C ASP A 508 2.65 -25.90 80.84
N GLU A 509 3.71 -26.32 81.52
CA GLU A 509 3.66 -27.26 82.62
C GLU A 509 2.76 -26.83 83.83
N ASP A 510 2.37 -25.56 83.91
CA ASP A 510 1.56 -24.98 84.98
C ASP A 510 0.03 -24.92 84.71
N PHE A 511 -0.45 -25.34 83.53
CA PHE A 511 -1.89 -25.28 83.17
C PHE A 511 -2.53 -26.66 83.09
N ARG A 512 -3.61 -26.87 83.87
CA ARG A 512 -4.44 -28.07 83.85
C ARG A 512 -5.77 -27.76 83.12
N TYR A 513 -6.06 -28.50 82.06
CA TYR A 513 -7.36 -28.42 81.44
C TYR A 513 -8.32 -29.40 82.09
N VAL A 514 -9.51 -28.95 82.45
CA VAL A 514 -10.60 -29.80 82.96
C VAL A 514 -11.63 -29.97 81.81
N LEU A 515 -11.89 -31.21 81.51
CA LEU A 515 -12.97 -31.56 80.55
C LEU A 515 -14.15 -32.07 81.36
N ALA A 516 -15.28 -31.38 81.29
CA ALA A 516 -16.53 -31.82 81.87
C ALA A 516 -17.41 -32.45 80.77
N LEU A 517 -17.78 -33.67 80.93
CA LEU A 517 -18.78 -34.34 80.12
C LEU A 517 -20.12 -34.27 80.89
N ILE A 518 -21.12 -33.67 80.28
CA ILE A 518 -22.42 -33.44 80.88
C ILE A 518 -23.43 -34.25 80.10
N ASP A 519 -24.26 -35.03 80.84
CA ASP A 519 -25.39 -35.77 80.27
C ASP A 519 -26.68 -35.24 80.84
N LEU A 520 -27.76 -35.28 80.11
CA LEU A 520 -29.07 -34.84 80.61
C LEU A 520 -29.88 -36.04 81.03
N ASP A 521 -30.14 -36.12 82.33
CA ASP A 521 -30.99 -37.16 82.84
C ASP A 521 -32.42 -37.08 82.30
N ASP A 522 -32.98 -38.21 81.99
CA ASP A 522 -34.34 -38.35 81.47
C ASP A 522 -34.65 -37.59 80.14
N PHE A 523 -33.60 -37.13 79.35
CA PHE A 523 -33.80 -36.40 78.12
C PHE A 523 -34.63 -37.21 77.07
N LYS A 524 -34.46 -38.53 77.08
CA LYS A 524 -35.28 -39.41 76.27
C LYS A 524 -36.75 -39.35 76.62
N THR A 525 -37.07 -39.32 77.94
CA THR A 525 -38.46 -39.18 78.41
C THR A 525 -39.09 -37.86 77.96
N ILE A 526 -38.33 -36.76 77.98
CA ILE A 526 -38.78 -35.47 77.44
C ILE A 526 -39.12 -35.58 75.95
N ASN A 527 -38.27 -36.20 75.18
CA ASN A 527 -38.50 -36.41 73.72
C ASN A 527 -39.75 -37.30 73.48
N ASP A 528 -39.86 -38.39 74.25
CA ASP A 528 -40.93 -39.36 74.11
C ASP A 528 -42.27 -38.78 74.56
N GLN A 529 -42.30 -37.90 75.57
CA GLN A 529 -43.53 -37.31 76.13
C GLN A 529 -43.96 -36.02 75.40
N TYR A 530 -43.03 -35.17 74.98
CA TYR A 530 -43.29 -33.81 74.48
C TYR A 530 -42.85 -33.61 73.04
N GLY A 531 -42.25 -34.64 72.38
CA GLY A 531 -41.77 -34.62 71.05
C GLY A 531 -40.37 -34.00 70.85
N HIS A 532 -39.69 -34.38 69.75
CA HIS A 532 -38.34 -33.89 69.42
C HIS A 532 -38.19 -32.38 69.39
N PRO A 533 -39.19 -31.57 68.93
CA PRO A 533 -39.06 -30.11 68.96
C PRO A 533 -38.91 -29.54 70.34
N THR A 534 -39.53 -30.18 71.38
CA THR A 534 -39.42 -29.77 72.74
C THR A 534 -38.02 -30.16 73.32
N GLY A 535 -37.51 -31.36 72.98
CA GLY A 535 -36.16 -31.76 73.30
C GLY A 535 -35.10 -30.83 72.69
N ASP A 536 -35.29 -30.40 71.42
CA ASP A 536 -34.43 -29.41 70.78
C ASP A 536 -34.40 -28.07 71.51
N LEU A 537 -35.54 -27.57 71.99
CA LEU A 537 -35.63 -26.36 72.85
C LEU A 537 -34.90 -26.57 74.18
N VAL A 538 -35.03 -27.73 74.81
CA VAL A 538 -34.31 -28.07 76.07
C VAL A 538 -32.80 -28.05 75.79
N LEU A 539 -32.30 -28.66 74.75
CA LEU A 539 -30.87 -28.62 74.36
C LEU A 539 -30.37 -27.20 74.13
N GLN A 540 -31.20 -26.36 73.40
CA GLN A 540 -30.85 -24.95 73.20
C GLN A 540 -30.77 -24.18 74.55
N GLN A 541 -31.74 -24.36 75.44
CA GLN A 541 -31.73 -23.71 76.78
C GLN A 541 -30.55 -24.16 77.64
N VAL A 542 -30.29 -25.45 77.71
CA VAL A 542 -29.13 -25.97 78.42
C VAL A 542 -27.82 -25.38 77.93
N CYS A 543 -27.67 -25.35 76.63
CA CYS A 543 -26.48 -24.73 76.02
C CYS A 543 -26.37 -23.23 76.31
N GLN A 544 -27.50 -22.49 76.31
CA GLN A 544 -27.52 -21.07 76.67
C GLN A 544 -27.12 -20.85 78.17
N VAL A 545 -27.67 -21.64 79.04
CA VAL A 545 -27.33 -21.56 80.47
C VAL A 545 -25.87 -21.90 80.72
N LEU A 546 -25.36 -22.94 80.08
CA LEU A 546 -23.95 -23.30 80.21
C LEU A 546 -23.06 -22.18 79.64
N LYS A 547 -23.38 -21.65 78.48
CA LYS A 547 -22.64 -20.52 77.87
C LYS A 547 -22.63 -19.27 78.78
N ALA A 548 -23.72 -18.98 79.48
CA ALA A 548 -23.84 -17.84 80.40
C ALA A 548 -22.99 -18.00 81.66
N LYS A 549 -22.60 -19.21 81.97
CA LYS A 549 -21.80 -19.55 83.14
C LYS A 549 -20.30 -19.73 82.84
N LEU A 550 -19.93 -19.82 81.56
CA LEU A 550 -18.55 -19.98 81.15
C LEU A 550 -17.83 -18.62 81.08
N ASN A 551 -16.60 -18.60 81.61
CA ASN A 551 -15.71 -17.43 81.54
C ASN A 551 -15.05 -17.32 80.13
N LYS A 552 -14.44 -16.16 79.86
CA LYS A 552 -13.73 -15.92 78.64
C LYS A 552 -12.54 -16.86 78.48
N GLY A 553 -12.60 -17.83 77.61
CA GLY A 553 -11.56 -18.86 77.40
C GLY A 553 -12.01 -20.28 77.74
N GLU A 554 -13.23 -20.44 78.35
CA GLU A 554 -13.90 -21.72 78.54
C GLU A 554 -14.84 -22.02 77.38
N TYR A 555 -14.84 -23.26 76.91
CA TYR A 555 -15.59 -23.66 75.70
C TYR A 555 -16.56 -24.80 75.96
#